data_6225fb25f750fd858f29543018cad9b0
#
_entry.id   6225fb25f750fd858f29543018cad9b0
#
_cell.length_a   1.000
_cell.length_b   1.000
_cell.length_c   1.000
_cell.angle_alpha   90.00
_cell.angle_beta   90.00
_cell.angle_gamma   90.00
#
_symmetry.space_group_name_H-M   'P 1'
#
loop_
_entity.id
_entity.type
_entity.pdbx_description
1 polymer ?
#
loop_
_entity_poly.entity_id
_entity_poly.type
_entity_poly.pdbx_seq_one_letter_code
_entity_poly.pdbx_strand_id
1 'polypeptide(L)'
;LNVVYKIGSSCIANRIKTVLPSLINEDQTGFVAGRYIGDNLRLLYDVMHYLNDTNSPGLLVSLDFEKAFDSVSWSFMLKVLKFFGFKESICQWVSAFYTDIKSFVIVNGLPSSSIPIERGCRQGDPVSPYLFILCAEILACKIRENFFIKGVKINDEEFKISQFADDTTLLLEGDKESYEELFKELNIFENISGLKLNYDKTCNVWLGSLRNSKDTFLNHIQMAWNPPKFKILGLWFNSSLENMAEMNMNDKFKEIRLLFNTWSKRSSTPLGRVA
;
A
#
# COMPACT_ATOMS: atom_id res chain seq x y z
N LEU A 1 -17.14 2.10 16.53
CA LEU A 1 -17.84 3.27 15.98
C LEU A 1 -19.35 3.08 16.06
N ASN A 2 -20.08 4.10 16.54
CA ASN A 2 -21.54 4.02 16.63
C ASN A 2 -22.21 4.22 15.25
N VAL A 3 -23.50 3.85 15.16
CA VAL A 3 -24.24 3.88 13.89
C VAL A 3 -24.39 5.31 13.35
N VAL A 4 -24.68 6.29 14.21
CA VAL A 4 -24.87 7.70 13.82
C VAL A 4 -23.59 8.25 13.18
N TYR A 5 -22.44 7.98 13.80
CA TYR A 5 -21.14 8.32 13.24
C TYR A 5 -20.94 7.72 11.83
N LYS A 6 -21.20 6.41 11.69
CA LYS A 6 -21.04 5.70 10.40
C LYS A 6 -21.93 6.28 9.29
N ILE A 7 -23.15 6.72 9.62
CA ILE A 7 -24.03 7.39 8.66
C ILE A 7 -23.41 8.69 8.17
N GLY A 8 -22.97 9.56 9.10
CA GLY A 8 -22.33 10.81 8.75
C GLY A 8 -21.05 10.60 7.91
N SER A 9 -20.19 9.69 8.35
CA SER A 9 -18.97 9.33 7.64
C SER A 9 -19.26 8.75 6.24
N SER A 10 -20.29 7.89 6.10
CA SER A 10 -20.69 7.35 4.79
C SER A 10 -21.17 8.43 3.83
N CYS A 11 -21.87 9.46 4.31
CA CYS A 11 -22.28 10.59 3.47
C CYS A 11 -21.06 11.33 2.89
N ILE A 12 -20.05 11.58 3.71
CA ILE A 12 -18.80 12.24 3.27
C ILE A 12 -18.02 11.29 2.36
N ALA A 13 -17.90 10.02 2.72
CA ALA A 13 -17.23 8.99 1.92
C ALA A 13 -17.79 8.88 0.51
N ASN A 14 -19.11 8.85 0.36
CA ASN A 14 -19.77 8.80 -0.95
C ASN A 14 -19.47 10.04 -1.81
N ARG A 15 -19.35 11.21 -1.21
CA ARG A 15 -18.98 12.44 -1.92
C ARG A 15 -17.51 12.44 -2.36
N ILE A 16 -16.61 11.99 -1.51
CA ILE A 16 -15.18 11.87 -1.85
C ILE A 16 -15.01 10.82 -2.95
N LYS A 17 -15.64 9.64 -2.82
CA LYS A 17 -15.54 8.54 -3.76
C LYS A 17 -15.84 8.94 -5.21
N THR A 18 -16.77 9.87 -5.44
CA THR A 18 -17.14 10.29 -6.80
C THR A 18 -16.04 11.09 -7.51
N VAL A 19 -15.18 11.78 -6.78
CA VAL A 19 -14.10 12.62 -7.35
C VAL A 19 -12.74 11.94 -7.34
N LEU A 20 -12.58 10.85 -6.59
CA LEU A 20 -11.29 10.15 -6.47
C LEU A 20 -10.68 9.73 -7.81
N PRO A 21 -11.44 9.16 -8.79
CA PRO A 21 -10.85 8.77 -10.07
C PRO A 21 -10.18 9.90 -10.84
N SER A 22 -10.57 11.16 -10.59
CA SER A 22 -9.95 12.35 -11.21
C SER A 22 -8.81 12.97 -10.39
N LEU A 23 -8.65 12.57 -9.13
CA LEU A 23 -7.63 13.10 -8.23
C LEU A 23 -6.45 12.16 -8.03
N ILE A 24 -6.72 10.86 -8.12
CA ILE A 24 -5.75 9.80 -7.88
C ILE A 24 -5.24 9.26 -9.21
N ASN A 25 -3.93 9.23 -9.39
CA ASN A 25 -3.31 8.70 -10.60
C ASN A 25 -3.61 7.21 -10.79
N GLU A 26 -3.46 6.72 -12.04
CA GLU A 26 -3.79 5.33 -12.43
C GLU A 26 -2.91 4.28 -11.73
N ASP A 27 -1.72 4.64 -11.28
CA ASP A 27 -0.80 3.76 -10.56
C ASP A 27 -1.30 3.36 -9.15
N GLN A 28 -2.25 4.10 -8.55
CA GLN A 28 -2.96 3.67 -7.34
C GLN A 28 -4.29 2.99 -7.69
N THR A 29 -4.42 1.70 -7.38
CA THR A 29 -5.65 0.95 -7.68
C THR A 29 -6.48 0.63 -6.43
N GLY A 30 -5.94 0.80 -5.23
CA GLY A 30 -6.66 0.56 -3.99
C GLY A 30 -7.78 1.56 -3.73
N PHE A 31 -8.97 1.08 -3.38
CA PHE A 31 -10.15 1.87 -3.02
C PHE A 31 -10.67 2.86 -4.07
N VAL A 32 -10.19 2.82 -5.31
CA VAL A 32 -10.66 3.65 -6.42
C VAL A 32 -11.64 2.84 -7.27
N ALA A 33 -12.80 3.44 -7.55
CA ALA A 33 -13.85 2.76 -8.32
C ALA A 33 -13.37 2.42 -9.75
N GLY A 34 -13.63 1.20 -10.19
CA GLY A 34 -13.27 0.72 -11.53
C GLY A 34 -11.84 0.22 -11.67
N ARG A 35 -11.01 0.31 -10.61
CA ARG A 35 -9.63 -0.22 -10.59
C ARG A 35 -9.58 -1.55 -9.85
N TYR A 36 -8.64 -2.39 -10.22
CA TYR A 36 -8.57 -3.76 -9.74
C TYR A 36 -7.14 -4.15 -9.34
N ILE A 37 -6.99 -4.87 -8.22
CA ILE A 37 -5.68 -5.32 -7.69
C ILE A 37 -4.88 -6.14 -8.71
N GLY A 38 -5.57 -6.87 -9.60
CA GLY A 38 -4.95 -7.64 -10.68
C GLY A 38 -4.19 -6.78 -11.68
N ASP A 39 -4.57 -5.52 -11.84
CA ASP A 39 -3.90 -4.59 -12.76
C ASP A 39 -2.47 -4.29 -12.27
N ASN A 40 -2.29 -4.06 -10.95
CA ASN A 40 -0.96 -3.90 -10.36
C ASN A 40 -0.11 -5.17 -10.51
N LEU A 41 -0.69 -6.33 -10.21
CA LEU A 41 0.03 -7.61 -10.30
C LEU A 41 0.46 -7.90 -11.73
N ARG A 42 -0.42 -7.61 -12.70
CA ARG A 42 -0.12 -7.77 -14.12
C ARG A 42 0.97 -6.80 -14.57
N LEU A 43 0.84 -5.51 -14.23
CA LEU A 43 1.86 -4.51 -14.54
C LEU A 43 3.24 -4.95 -14.04
N LEU A 44 3.33 -5.33 -12.77
CA LEU A 44 4.59 -5.77 -12.17
C LEU A 44 5.15 -7.01 -12.88
N TYR A 45 4.31 -8.00 -13.18
CA TYR A 45 4.71 -9.19 -13.91
C TYR A 45 5.21 -8.84 -15.31
N ASP A 46 4.46 -8.04 -16.06
CA ASP A 46 4.79 -7.66 -17.43
C ASP A 46 6.10 -6.85 -17.50
N VAL A 47 6.32 -5.92 -16.56
CA VAL A 47 7.58 -5.15 -16.47
C VAL A 47 8.76 -6.05 -16.11
N MET A 48 8.61 -6.94 -15.14
CA MET A 48 9.67 -7.88 -14.76
C MET A 48 10.00 -8.84 -15.92
N HIS A 49 8.99 -9.33 -16.63
CA HIS A 49 9.15 -10.18 -17.80
C HIS A 49 9.90 -9.43 -18.91
N TYR A 50 9.48 -8.22 -19.22
CA TYR A 50 10.16 -7.36 -20.22
C TYR A 50 11.62 -7.14 -19.89
N LEU A 51 11.95 -6.76 -18.64
CA LEU A 51 13.33 -6.56 -18.22
C LEU A 51 14.19 -7.82 -18.33
N ASN A 52 13.62 -8.98 -17.99
CA ASN A 52 14.32 -10.25 -18.11
C ASN A 52 14.54 -10.66 -19.57
N ASP A 53 13.54 -10.48 -20.44
CA ASP A 53 13.61 -10.85 -21.86
C ASP A 53 14.56 -9.95 -22.65
N THR A 54 14.51 -8.64 -22.39
CA THR A 54 15.38 -7.65 -23.07
C THR A 54 16.75 -7.54 -22.43
N ASN A 55 16.97 -8.22 -21.29
CA ASN A 55 18.17 -8.07 -20.47
C ASN A 55 18.48 -6.59 -20.12
N SER A 56 17.43 -5.79 -19.92
CA SER A 56 17.54 -4.39 -19.53
C SER A 56 17.73 -4.26 -18.02
N PRO A 57 18.47 -3.24 -17.52
CA PRO A 57 18.67 -3.08 -16.09
C PRO A 57 17.38 -2.66 -15.38
N GLY A 58 17.18 -3.12 -14.15
CA GLY A 58 16.06 -2.71 -13.33
C GLY A 58 16.23 -3.07 -11.87
N LEU A 59 15.55 -2.31 -11.01
CA LEU A 59 15.47 -2.53 -9.57
C LEU A 59 14.02 -2.37 -9.12
N LEU A 60 13.45 -3.42 -8.57
CA LEU A 60 12.16 -3.38 -7.89
C LEU A 60 12.38 -3.11 -6.40
N VAL A 61 11.68 -2.12 -5.85
CA VAL A 61 11.69 -1.80 -4.42
C VAL A 61 10.26 -1.93 -3.89
N SER A 62 10.00 -2.96 -3.08
CA SER A 62 8.73 -3.14 -2.40
C SER A 62 8.80 -2.49 -1.02
N LEU A 63 8.02 -1.43 -0.80
CA LEU A 63 7.97 -0.69 0.45
C LEU A 63 6.88 -1.24 1.35
N ASP A 64 7.17 -1.34 2.66
CA ASP A 64 6.19 -1.61 3.71
C ASP A 64 6.17 -0.42 4.69
N PHE A 65 4.99 0.07 5.05
CA PHE A 65 4.85 1.14 6.04
C PHE A 65 4.42 0.59 7.40
N GLU A 66 5.04 1.08 8.47
CA GLU A 66 4.69 0.67 9.83
C GLU A 66 3.27 1.13 10.18
N LYS A 67 2.32 0.16 10.29
CA LYS A 67 0.92 0.46 10.67
C LYS A 67 0.34 1.64 9.89
N ALA A 68 0.46 1.62 8.57
CA ALA A 68 0.18 2.73 7.68
C ALA A 68 -1.11 3.49 8.04
N PHE A 69 -2.25 2.78 8.14
CA PHE A 69 -3.52 3.39 8.49
C PHE A 69 -3.56 4.01 9.90
N ASP A 70 -2.81 3.47 10.84
CA ASP A 70 -2.79 3.95 12.23
C ASP A 70 -1.79 5.10 12.45
N SER A 71 -0.97 5.44 11.44
CA SER A 71 0.17 6.35 11.60
C SER A 71 -0.05 7.74 10.99
N VAL A 72 -1.01 7.90 10.07
CA VAL A 72 -1.24 9.16 9.33
C VAL A 72 -1.53 10.32 10.26
N SER A 73 -0.75 11.40 10.16
CA SER A 73 -0.97 12.65 10.90
C SER A 73 -2.25 13.35 10.44
N TRP A 74 -3.13 13.71 11.38
CA TRP A 74 -4.38 14.41 11.06
C TRP A 74 -4.14 15.81 10.50
N SER A 75 -3.10 16.51 10.99
CA SER A 75 -2.72 17.82 10.46
C SER A 75 -2.28 17.73 8.99
N PHE A 76 -1.54 16.67 8.64
CA PHE A 76 -1.16 16.38 7.26
C PHE A 76 -2.40 16.05 6.41
N MET A 77 -3.25 15.14 6.86
CA MET A 77 -4.49 14.74 6.19
C MET A 77 -5.38 15.96 5.85
N LEU A 78 -5.57 16.90 6.78
CA LEU A 78 -6.35 18.12 6.54
C LEU A 78 -5.69 19.06 5.52
N LYS A 79 -4.35 19.14 5.52
CA LYS A 79 -3.61 19.91 4.50
C LYS A 79 -3.75 19.27 3.12
N VAL A 80 -3.72 17.94 3.04
CA VAL A 80 -3.91 17.17 1.81
C VAL A 80 -5.30 17.42 1.21
N LEU A 81 -6.36 17.41 2.02
CA LEU A 81 -7.71 17.75 1.56
C LEU A 81 -7.77 19.16 0.95
N LYS A 82 -7.14 20.13 1.60
CA LYS A 82 -7.06 21.50 1.08
C LYS A 82 -6.26 21.58 -0.21
N PHE A 83 -5.16 20.86 -0.29
CA PHE A 83 -4.31 20.79 -1.49
C PHE A 83 -5.08 20.25 -2.72
N PHE A 84 -5.89 19.20 -2.52
CA PHE A 84 -6.76 18.66 -3.57
C PHE A 84 -8.03 19.50 -3.84
N GLY A 85 -8.16 20.67 -3.21
CA GLY A 85 -9.25 21.61 -3.48
C GLY A 85 -10.59 21.24 -2.84
N PHE A 86 -10.61 20.37 -1.82
CA PHE A 86 -11.84 20.11 -1.07
C PHE A 86 -12.30 21.36 -0.34
N LYS A 87 -13.60 21.66 -0.45
CA LYS A 87 -14.22 22.83 0.21
C LYS A 87 -14.08 22.74 1.73
N GLU A 88 -14.00 23.93 2.35
CA GLU A 88 -13.84 24.04 3.81
C GLU A 88 -14.89 23.22 4.59
N SER A 89 -16.14 23.13 4.09
CA SER A 89 -17.18 22.31 4.71
C SER A 89 -16.81 20.82 4.82
N ILE A 90 -16.14 20.24 3.82
CA ILE A 90 -15.67 18.84 3.88
C ILE A 90 -14.52 18.74 4.88
N CYS A 91 -13.57 19.67 4.85
CA CYS A 91 -12.45 19.70 5.80
C CYS A 91 -12.93 19.82 7.25
N GLN A 92 -13.96 20.63 7.52
CA GLN A 92 -14.57 20.75 8.85
C GLN A 92 -15.25 19.46 9.31
N TRP A 93 -15.98 18.77 8.43
CA TRP A 93 -16.56 17.47 8.75
C TRP A 93 -15.49 16.45 9.10
N VAL A 94 -14.44 16.35 8.27
CA VAL A 94 -13.32 15.45 8.54
C VAL A 94 -12.63 15.82 9.85
N SER A 95 -12.36 17.11 10.09
CA SER A 95 -11.79 17.61 11.35
C SER A 95 -12.64 17.19 12.56
N ALA A 96 -13.98 17.35 12.48
CA ALA A 96 -14.89 16.94 13.55
C ALA A 96 -14.85 15.43 13.82
N PHE A 97 -14.64 14.61 12.79
CA PHE A 97 -14.47 13.16 12.96
C PHE A 97 -13.20 12.78 13.73
N TYR A 98 -12.18 13.63 13.70
CA TYR A 98 -10.88 13.39 14.31
C TYR A 98 -10.61 14.28 15.55
N THR A 99 -11.64 14.94 16.09
CA THR A 99 -11.53 15.75 17.30
C THR A 99 -11.86 14.95 18.55
N ASP A 100 -11.04 15.08 19.61
CA ASP A 100 -11.22 14.47 20.94
C ASP A 100 -11.50 12.96 20.92
N ILE A 101 -10.73 12.24 20.09
CA ILE A 101 -10.87 10.80 19.96
C ILE A 101 -10.23 10.10 21.15
N LYS A 102 -10.96 9.16 21.75
CA LYS A 102 -10.51 8.33 22.87
C LYS A 102 -10.80 6.86 22.60
N SER A 103 -9.91 6.02 23.08
CA SER A 103 -10.05 4.56 23.05
C SER A 103 -9.99 3.99 24.46
N PHE A 104 -10.53 2.79 24.65
CA PHE A 104 -10.49 2.04 25.88
C PHE A 104 -10.12 0.60 25.60
N VAL A 105 -9.27 0.01 26.40
CA VAL A 105 -9.00 -1.43 26.35
C VAL A 105 -9.96 -2.12 27.31
N ILE A 106 -10.69 -3.14 26.82
CA ILE A 106 -11.59 -3.92 27.65
C ILE A 106 -10.87 -5.21 28.06
N VAL A 107 -10.69 -5.39 29.36
CA VAL A 107 -10.10 -6.61 29.96
C VAL A 107 -11.11 -7.24 30.88
N ASN A 108 -11.52 -8.47 30.63
CA ASN A 108 -12.54 -9.20 31.41
C ASN A 108 -13.85 -8.41 31.60
N GLY A 109 -14.28 -7.66 30.59
CA GLY A 109 -15.51 -6.86 30.62
C GLY A 109 -15.38 -5.49 31.31
N LEU A 110 -14.22 -5.14 31.84
CA LEU A 110 -13.97 -3.85 32.49
C LEU A 110 -13.16 -2.95 31.55
N PRO A 111 -13.59 -1.69 31.31
CA PRO A 111 -12.83 -0.75 30.50
C PRO A 111 -11.64 -0.18 31.30
N SER A 112 -10.52 0.03 30.60
CA SER A 112 -9.37 0.77 31.13
C SER A 112 -9.68 2.27 31.29
N SER A 113 -8.71 3.03 31.80
CA SER A 113 -8.69 4.48 31.64
C SER A 113 -8.71 4.87 30.16
N SER A 114 -9.24 6.07 29.88
CA SER A 114 -9.30 6.65 28.54
C SER A 114 -7.90 6.89 27.96
N ILE A 115 -7.67 6.42 26.73
CA ILE A 115 -6.43 6.62 25.98
C ILE A 115 -6.71 7.61 24.85
N PRO A 116 -6.09 8.80 24.83
CA PRO A 116 -6.26 9.73 23.71
C PRO A 116 -5.62 9.14 22.44
N ILE A 117 -6.29 9.31 21.31
CA ILE A 117 -5.76 8.98 20.00
C ILE A 117 -5.44 10.28 19.28
N GLU A 118 -4.23 10.38 18.72
CA GLU A 118 -3.71 11.64 18.16
C GLU A 118 -3.36 11.54 16.67
N ARG A 119 -3.42 10.34 16.07
CA ARG A 119 -3.12 10.06 14.67
C ARG A 119 -3.88 8.84 14.16
N GLY A 120 -3.77 8.60 12.88
CA GLY A 120 -4.28 7.41 12.19
C GLY A 120 -5.72 7.53 11.71
N CYS A 121 -6.04 6.73 10.71
CA CYS A 121 -7.38 6.56 10.17
C CYS A 121 -8.16 5.54 11.01
N ARG A 122 -9.41 5.82 11.31
CA ARG A 122 -10.23 4.91 12.12
C ARG A 122 -10.53 3.63 11.37
N GLN A 123 -10.24 2.48 11.98
CA GLN A 123 -10.60 1.18 11.42
C GLN A 123 -12.12 0.97 11.43
N GLY A 124 -12.67 0.52 10.30
CA GLY A 124 -14.11 0.34 10.11
C GLY A 124 -14.90 1.63 9.89
N ASP A 125 -14.22 2.74 9.63
CA ASP A 125 -14.82 4.00 9.22
C ASP A 125 -14.93 4.07 7.69
N PRO A 126 -16.11 4.33 7.13
CA PRO A 126 -16.33 4.40 5.68
C PRO A 126 -15.46 5.41 4.93
N VAL A 127 -15.07 6.53 5.55
CA VAL A 127 -14.27 7.57 4.90
C VAL A 127 -12.76 7.32 4.97
N SER A 128 -12.31 6.55 5.96
CA SER A 128 -10.88 6.32 6.24
C SER A 128 -10.06 5.83 5.04
N PRO A 129 -10.51 4.84 4.23
CA PRO A 129 -9.74 4.39 3.07
C PRO A 129 -9.47 5.51 2.06
N TYR A 130 -10.45 6.37 1.82
CA TYR A 130 -10.34 7.47 0.86
C TYR A 130 -9.42 8.58 1.35
N LEU A 131 -9.44 8.89 2.64
CA LEU A 131 -8.51 9.84 3.25
C LEU A 131 -7.06 9.31 3.18
N PHE A 132 -6.89 8.02 3.41
CA PHE A 132 -5.58 7.38 3.33
C PHE A 132 -4.98 7.47 1.92
N ILE A 133 -5.72 7.07 0.87
CA ILE A 133 -5.19 7.08 -0.50
C ILE A 133 -4.93 8.51 -1.01
N LEU A 134 -5.69 9.53 -0.58
CA LEU A 134 -5.37 10.92 -0.84
C LEU A 134 -4.03 11.32 -0.20
N CYS A 135 -3.75 10.85 1.01
CA CYS A 135 -2.45 11.08 1.67
C CYS A 135 -1.31 10.35 0.95
N ALA A 136 -1.52 9.09 0.53
CA ALA A 136 -0.54 8.31 -0.21
C ALA A 136 -0.22 8.90 -1.59
N GLU A 137 -1.22 9.50 -2.26
CA GLU A 137 -1.04 10.16 -3.55
C GLU A 137 -0.02 11.29 -3.52
N ILE A 138 0.15 11.99 -2.39
CA ILE A 138 1.18 13.03 -2.25
C ILE A 138 2.59 12.44 -2.44
N LEU A 139 2.86 11.25 -1.89
CA LEU A 139 4.12 10.55 -2.12
C LEU A 139 4.27 10.15 -3.60
N ALA A 140 3.20 9.58 -4.17
CA ALA A 140 3.21 9.16 -5.57
C ALA A 140 3.46 10.34 -6.52
N CYS A 141 2.82 11.49 -6.31
CA CYS A 141 3.09 12.72 -7.05
C CYS A 141 4.57 13.12 -6.94
N LYS A 142 5.13 13.11 -5.73
CA LYS A 142 6.54 13.47 -5.51
C LYS A 142 7.49 12.56 -6.28
N ILE A 143 7.25 11.25 -6.26
CA ILE A 143 8.08 10.27 -6.97
C ILE A 143 7.95 10.45 -8.49
N ARG A 144 6.74 10.63 -9.01
CA ARG A 144 6.50 10.84 -10.46
C ARG A 144 7.16 12.11 -10.98
N GLU A 145 7.03 13.22 -10.24
CA GLU A 145 7.54 14.53 -10.64
C GLU A 145 9.04 14.70 -10.43
N ASN A 146 9.69 13.86 -9.62
CA ASN A 146 11.11 13.95 -9.37
C ASN A 146 11.89 13.35 -10.55
N PHE A 147 12.58 14.21 -11.31
CA PHE A 147 13.39 13.83 -12.49
C PHE A 147 14.66 13.03 -12.14
N PHE A 148 15.11 13.10 -10.90
CA PHE A 148 16.28 12.34 -10.45
C PHE A 148 15.90 10.89 -10.08
N ILE A 149 14.62 10.60 -9.87
CA ILE A 149 14.11 9.24 -9.69
C ILE A 149 13.74 8.69 -11.06
N LYS A 150 14.61 7.85 -11.61
CA LYS A 150 14.44 7.25 -12.94
C LYS A 150 13.71 5.92 -12.84
N GLY A 151 12.58 5.84 -13.50
CA GLY A 151 11.78 4.62 -13.62
C GLY A 151 12.24 3.70 -14.74
N VAL A 152 11.65 2.51 -14.79
CA VAL A 152 11.81 1.59 -15.92
C VAL A 152 11.13 2.17 -17.15
N LYS A 153 11.86 2.30 -18.25
CA LYS A 153 11.34 2.77 -19.53
C LYS A 153 11.00 1.58 -20.44
N ILE A 154 9.78 1.58 -20.94
CA ILE A 154 9.30 0.63 -21.95
C ILE A 154 8.70 1.45 -23.09
N ASN A 155 9.34 1.43 -24.25
CA ASN A 155 9.07 2.35 -25.35
C ASN A 155 9.14 3.83 -24.87
N ASP A 156 8.06 4.58 -25.04
CA ASP A 156 7.96 6.00 -24.66
C ASP A 156 7.37 6.21 -23.25
N GLU A 157 7.03 5.14 -22.55
CA GLU A 157 6.42 5.21 -21.22
C GLU A 157 7.45 4.91 -20.12
N GLU A 158 7.37 5.65 -19.01
CA GLU A 158 8.20 5.47 -17.83
C GLU A 158 7.34 4.98 -16.64
N PHE A 159 7.66 3.80 -16.13
CA PHE A 159 7.02 3.19 -14.98
C PHE A 159 7.88 3.39 -13.74
N LYS A 160 7.38 4.15 -12.75
CA LYS A 160 8.10 4.43 -11.49
C LYS A 160 7.47 3.77 -10.29
N ILE A 161 6.13 3.73 -10.22
CA ILE A 161 5.39 3.38 -9.02
C ILE A 161 4.14 2.59 -9.36
N SER A 162 3.80 1.65 -8.50
CA SER A 162 2.53 0.92 -8.51
C SER A 162 2.05 0.80 -7.07
N GLN A 163 0.81 1.20 -6.78
CA GLN A 163 0.26 1.22 -5.43
C GLN A 163 -1.09 0.48 -5.35
N PHE A 164 -1.28 -0.24 -4.26
CA PHE A 164 -2.58 -0.73 -3.83
C PHE A 164 -2.76 -0.41 -2.34
N ALA A 165 -3.45 0.69 -2.05
CA ALA A 165 -3.54 1.30 -0.73
C ALA A 165 -2.15 1.65 -0.17
N ASP A 166 -1.72 0.97 0.89
CA ASP A 166 -0.42 1.14 1.54
C ASP A 166 0.69 0.29 0.90
N ASP A 167 0.33 -0.79 0.21
CA ASP A 167 1.30 -1.58 -0.55
C ASP A 167 1.85 -0.75 -1.72
N THR A 168 3.11 -0.40 -1.66
CA THR A 168 3.79 0.46 -2.65
C THR A 168 4.98 -0.28 -3.24
N THR A 169 5.00 -0.43 -4.54
CA THR A 169 6.12 -1.01 -5.30
C THR A 169 6.68 0.01 -6.28
N LEU A 170 8.00 0.16 -6.28
CA LEU A 170 8.72 1.05 -7.16
C LEU A 170 9.52 0.25 -8.18
N LEU A 171 9.60 0.79 -9.37
CA LEU A 171 10.31 0.24 -10.51
C LEU A 171 11.35 1.28 -10.94
N LEU A 172 12.62 1.03 -10.66
CA LEU A 172 13.73 1.93 -10.93
C LEU A 172 14.64 1.35 -12.00
N GLU A 173 15.38 2.22 -12.71
CA GLU A 173 16.40 1.82 -13.69
C GLU A 173 17.57 1.07 -13.03
N GLY A 174 17.83 1.31 -11.74
CA GLY A 174 18.82 0.58 -10.93
C GLY A 174 20.12 1.34 -10.71
N ASP A 175 20.15 2.63 -10.97
CA ASP A 175 21.27 3.50 -10.61
C ASP A 175 21.21 3.96 -9.15
N LYS A 176 22.37 4.21 -8.57
CA LYS A 176 22.52 4.57 -7.15
C LYS A 176 21.91 5.94 -6.83
N GLU A 177 22.10 6.90 -7.72
CA GLU A 177 21.62 8.28 -7.53
C GLU A 177 20.09 8.32 -7.42
N SER A 178 19.41 7.62 -8.31
CA SER A 178 17.96 7.50 -8.31
C SER A 178 17.43 6.82 -7.04
N TYR A 179 18.13 5.77 -6.59
CA TYR A 179 17.79 5.08 -5.36
C TYR A 179 17.97 5.96 -4.10
N GLU A 180 19.09 6.67 -4.00
CA GLU A 180 19.35 7.58 -2.88
C GLU A 180 18.35 8.74 -2.85
N GLU A 181 17.98 9.27 -4.02
CA GLU A 181 16.98 10.34 -4.14
C GLU A 181 15.60 9.87 -3.71
N LEU A 182 15.21 8.65 -4.09
CA LEU A 182 13.97 8.04 -3.61
C LEU A 182 13.92 8.02 -2.07
N PHE A 183 14.98 7.58 -1.40
CA PHE A 183 14.99 7.49 0.05
C PHE A 183 15.02 8.87 0.74
N LYS A 184 15.52 9.91 0.08
CA LYS A 184 15.36 11.30 0.56
C LYS A 184 13.90 11.74 0.52
N GLU A 185 13.20 11.48 -0.59
CA GLU A 185 11.76 11.80 -0.70
C GLU A 185 10.93 11.01 0.32
N LEU A 186 11.22 9.73 0.53
CA LEU A 186 10.57 8.91 1.57
C LEU A 186 10.77 9.48 2.97
N ASN A 187 11.97 9.93 3.30
CA ASN A 187 12.27 10.55 4.61
C ASN A 187 11.53 11.88 4.78
N ILE A 188 11.50 12.72 3.75
CA ILE A 188 10.71 13.97 3.78
C ILE A 188 9.23 13.64 4.00
N PHE A 189 8.70 12.66 3.27
CA PHE A 189 7.32 12.24 3.40
C PHE A 189 6.99 11.67 4.79
N GLU A 190 7.87 10.84 5.37
CA GLU A 190 7.74 10.33 6.74
C GLU A 190 7.58 11.48 7.75
N ASN A 191 8.44 12.50 7.65
CA ASN A 191 8.44 13.64 8.58
C ASN A 191 7.15 14.47 8.53
N ILE A 192 6.51 14.59 7.36
CA ILE A 192 5.30 15.40 7.22
C ILE A 192 4.00 14.61 7.41
N SER A 193 3.99 13.34 7.01
CA SER A 193 2.80 12.48 7.02
C SER A 193 2.65 11.65 8.29
N GLY A 194 3.77 11.31 8.95
CA GLY A 194 3.85 10.33 10.02
C GLY A 194 3.89 8.88 9.54
N LEU A 195 3.90 8.65 8.22
CA LEU A 195 3.98 7.32 7.60
C LEU A 195 5.44 6.85 7.57
N LYS A 196 5.81 6.03 8.53
CA LYS A 196 7.16 5.53 8.71
C LYS A 196 7.42 4.28 7.88
N LEU A 197 8.56 4.23 7.21
CA LEU A 197 8.99 3.07 6.45
C LEU A 197 9.46 1.94 7.38
N ASN A 198 9.00 0.72 7.12
CA ASN A 198 9.47 -0.50 7.76
C ASN A 198 10.62 -1.10 6.96
N TYR A 199 11.84 -0.78 7.35
CA TYR A 199 13.03 -1.23 6.64
C TYR A 199 13.22 -2.75 6.68
N ASP A 200 12.81 -3.43 7.77
CA ASP A 200 12.95 -4.88 7.91
C ASP A 200 12.08 -5.66 6.92
N LYS A 201 10.96 -5.07 6.49
CA LYS A 201 10.05 -5.67 5.52
C LYS A 201 10.22 -5.09 4.12
N THR A 202 10.91 -3.96 3.98
CA THR A 202 11.24 -3.39 2.67
C THR A 202 12.19 -4.31 1.94
N CYS A 203 11.90 -4.58 0.67
CA CYS A 203 12.62 -5.57 -0.13
C CYS A 203 13.08 -4.95 -1.45
N ASN A 204 14.35 -5.18 -1.79
CA ASN A 204 14.98 -4.72 -3.02
C ASN A 204 15.33 -5.93 -3.90
N VAL A 205 14.93 -5.91 -5.17
CA VAL A 205 15.13 -7.03 -6.09
C VAL A 205 15.71 -6.53 -7.41
N TRP A 206 16.93 -6.95 -7.71
CA TRP A 206 17.57 -6.70 -8.99
C TRP A 206 16.88 -7.50 -10.11
N LEU A 207 16.68 -6.85 -11.26
CA LEU A 207 15.97 -7.41 -12.41
C LEU A 207 16.82 -7.30 -13.69
N GLY A 208 16.49 -8.12 -14.68
CA GLY A 208 17.12 -8.11 -16.00
C GLY A 208 18.62 -8.33 -15.94
N SER A 209 19.41 -7.45 -16.56
CA SER A 209 20.87 -7.53 -16.58
C SER A 209 21.52 -7.44 -15.20
N LEU A 210 20.85 -6.79 -14.25
CA LEU A 210 21.32 -6.61 -12.87
C LEU A 210 20.89 -7.74 -11.93
N ARG A 211 20.10 -8.73 -12.38
CA ARG A 211 19.52 -9.81 -11.54
C ARG A 211 20.52 -10.53 -10.64
N ASN A 212 21.76 -10.70 -11.12
CA ASN A 212 22.83 -11.38 -10.37
C ASN A 212 23.76 -10.40 -9.63
N SER A 213 23.42 -9.09 -9.61
CA SER A 213 24.22 -8.11 -8.87
C SER A 213 24.22 -8.42 -7.37
N LYS A 214 25.35 -8.18 -6.75
CA LYS A 214 25.55 -8.22 -5.30
C LYS A 214 25.61 -6.82 -4.69
N ASP A 215 25.46 -5.80 -5.53
CA ASP A 215 25.51 -4.42 -5.08
C ASP A 215 24.33 -4.12 -4.17
N THR A 216 24.60 -3.33 -3.16
CA THR A 216 23.60 -2.85 -2.21
C THR A 216 23.81 -1.36 -1.99
N PHE A 217 22.71 -0.61 -1.85
CA PHE A 217 22.76 0.81 -1.57
C PHE A 217 22.33 1.08 -0.13
N LEU A 218 22.70 2.24 0.41
CA LEU A 218 22.39 2.64 1.78
C LEU A 218 22.79 1.57 2.82
N ASN A 219 24.01 1.07 2.76
CA ASN A 219 24.52 -0.06 3.57
C ASN A 219 24.45 0.16 5.08
N HIS A 220 24.20 1.39 5.52
CA HIS A 220 23.96 1.72 6.93
C HIS A 220 22.53 1.40 7.40
N ILE A 221 21.61 1.06 6.46
CA ILE A 221 20.24 0.65 6.73
C ILE A 221 20.12 -0.83 6.39
N GLN A 222 19.63 -1.61 7.34
CA GLN A 222 19.39 -3.03 7.13
C GLN A 222 18.10 -3.22 6.34
N MET A 223 18.21 -3.70 5.10
CA MET A 223 17.09 -4.05 4.21
C MET A 223 17.36 -5.36 3.50
N ALA A 224 16.30 -6.05 3.07
CA ALA A 224 16.43 -7.26 2.28
C ALA A 224 16.87 -6.91 0.83
N TRP A 225 17.90 -7.61 0.33
CA TRP A 225 18.38 -7.52 -1.05
C TRP A 225 18.36 -8.90 -1.71
N ASN A 226 17.77 -8.97 -2.90
CA ASN A 226 17.65 -10.18 -3.70
C ASN A 226 17.21 -11.43 -2.93
N PRO A 227 16.14 -11.38 -2.13
CA PRO A 227 15.63 -12.59 -1.51
C PRO A 227 15.22 -13.60 -2.60
N PRO A 228 15.35 -14.90 -2.36
CA PRO A 228 15.02 -15.93 -3.36
C PRO A 228 13.55 -15.91 -3.77
N LYS A 229 12.69 -15.39 -2.89
CA LYS A 229 11.27 -15.10 -3.15
C LYS A 229 10.81 -13.93 -2.29
N PHE A 230 9.87 -13.16 -2.80
CA PHE A 230 9.27 -12.03 -2.11
C PHE A 230 7.76 -11.97 -2.39
N LYS A 231 7.02 -11.29 -1.56
CA LYS A 231 5.55 -11.28 -1.65
C LYS A 231 5.05 -9.88 -1.98
N ILE A 232 4.24 -9.75 -3.03
CA ILE A 232 3.57 -8.50 -3.41
C ILE A 232 2.08 -8.79 -3.54
N LEU A 233 1.24 -8.00 -2.88
CA LEU A 233 -0.22 -8.09 -2.95
C LEU A 233 -0.75 -9.53 -2.74
N GLY A 234 -0.12 -10.25 -1.83
CA GLY A 234 -0.53 -11.61 -1.49
C GLY A 234 0.03 -12.72 -2.37
N LEU A 235 0.71 -12.42 -3.48
CA LEU A 235 1.36 -13.40 -4.35
C LEU A 235 2.88 -13.43 -4.16
N TRP A 236 3.45 -14.63 -4.26
CA TRP A 236 4.88 -14.86 -4.25
C TRP A 236 5.47 -14.61 -5.64
N PHE A 237 6.55 -13.87 -5.68
CA PHE A 237 7.39 -13.61 -6.85
C PHE A 237 8.82 -14.07 -6.60
N ASN A 238 9.56 -14.29 -7.68
CA ASN A 238 11.01 -14.38 -7.71
C ASN A 238 11.55 -13.56 -8.89
N SER A 239 12.82 -13.24 -8.87
CA SER A 239 13.42 -12.36 -9.90
C SER A 239 13.43 -12.98 -11.31
N SER A 240 13.38 -14.33 -11.44
CA SER A 240 13.36 -15.04 -12.73
C SER A 240 11.95 -15.24 -13.28
N LEU A 241 10.90 -15.07 -12.49
CA LEU A 241 9.51 -15.42 -12.78
C LEU A 241 9.25 -16.90 -13.05
N GLU A 242 10.23 -17.78 -12.80
CA GLU A 242 10.09 -19.21 -13.02
C GLU A 242 9.22 -19.86 -11.93
N ASN A 243 8.43 -20.86 -12.32
CA ASN A 243 7.59 -21.65 -11.41
C ASN A 243 6.63 -20.86 -10.52
N MET A 244 6.33 -19.59 -10.86
CA MET A 244 5.47 -18.73 -10.05
C MET A 244 4.06 -19.30 -9.86
N ALA A 245 3.47 -19.87 -10.93
CA ALA A 245 2.15 -20.47 -10.87
C ALA A 245 2.13 -21.63 -9.86
N GLU A 246 3.10 -22.55 -9.94
CA GLU A 246 3.19 -23.68 -9.02
C GLU A 246 3.42 -23.24 -7.57
N MET A 247 4.31 -22.29 -7.35
CA MET A 247 4.63 -21.75 -6.02
C MET A 247 3.40 -21.16 -5.34
N ASN A 248 2.59 -20.38 -6.07
CA ASN A 248 1.40 -19.73 -5.55
C ASN A 248 0.22 -20.71 -5.38
N MET A 249 0.02 -21.62 -6.34
CA MET A 249 -1.07 -22.61 -6.30
C MET A 249 -0.89 -23.63 -5.19
N ASN A 250 0.34 -24.12 -4.97
CA ASN A 250 0.61 -25.11 -3.93
C ASN A 250 0.27 -24.58 -2.53
N ASP A 251 0.60 -23.33 -2.22
CA ASP A 251 0.25 -22.73 -0.94
C ASP A 251 -1.26 -22.53 -0.81
N LYS A 252 -1.94 -22.08 -1.85
CA LYS A 252 -3.41 -21.93 -1.85
C LYS A 252 -4.14 -23.27 -1.71
N PHE A 253 -3.68 -24.31 -2.39
CA PHE A 253 -4.24 -25.65 -2.22
C PHE A 253 -4.09 -26.18 -0.79
N LYS A 254 -2.95 -25.92 -0.13
CA LYS A 254 -2.78 -26.28 1.28
C LYS A 254 -3.76 -25.55 2.19
N GLU A 255 -3.92 -24.22 2.00
CA GLU A 255 -4.88 -23.40 2.75
C GLU A 255 -6.31 -23.93 2.56
N ILE A 256 -6.73 -24.17 1.32
CA ILE A 256 -8.07 -24.67 0.98
C ILE A 256 -8.29 -26.06 1.63
N ARG A 257 -7.34 -26.98 1.53
CA ARG A 257 -7.45 -28.31 2.18
C ARG A 257 -7.62 -28.18 3.70
N LEU A 258 -6.87 -27.27 4.33
CA LEU A 258 -6.98 -27.03 5.77
C LEU A 258 -8.37 -26.49 6.14
N LEU A 259 -8.88 -25.55 5.36
CA LEU A 259 -10.24 -25.02 5.52
C LEU A 259 -11.29 -26.13 5.39
N PHE A 260 -11.25 -26.91 4.32
CA PHE A 260 -12.17 -28.03 4.13
C PHE A 260 -12.12 -29.04 5.30
N ASN A 261 -10.91 -29.40 5.76
CA ASN A 261 -10.76 -30.28 6.92
C ASN A 261 -11.33 -29.68 8.21
N THR A 262 -11.25 -28.38 8.37
CA THR A 262 -11.82 -27.69 9.53
C THR A 262 -13.34 -27.63 9.45
N TRP A 263 -13.89 -27.33 8.27
CA TRP A 263 -15.32 -27.29 8.04
C TRP A 263 -15.99 -28.68 8.11
N SER A 264 -15.33 -29.72 7.58
CA SER A 264 -15.87 -31.08 7.62
C SER A 264 -16.06 -31.64 9.04
N LYS A 265 -15.30 -31.10 10.01
CA LYS A 265 -15.42 -31.46 11.43
C LYS A 265 -16.54 -30.74 12.17
N ARG A 266 -17.15 -29.70 11.56
CA ARG A 266 -18.27 -28.99 12.17
C ARG A 266 -19.58 -29.74 11.93
N SER A 267 -20.31 -30.03 13.01
CA SER A 267 -21.69 -30.57 12.96
C SER A 267 -22.65 -29.47 12.52
N SER A 268 -22.62 -29.09 11.25
CA SER A 268 -23.56 -28.15 10.67
C SER A 268 -24.74 -28.88 10.04
N THR A 269 -25.96 -28.34 10.17
CA THR A 269 -27.13 -28.85 9.45
C THR A 269 -26.92 -28.78 7.95
N PRO A 270 -27.63 -29.59 7.12
CA PRO A 270 -27.52 -29.51 5.66
C PRO A 270 -27.70 -28.08 5.10
N LEU A 271 -28.61 -27.28 5.69
CA LEU A 271 -28.83 -25.88 5.33
C LEU A 271 -27.65 -24.98 5.73
N GLY A 272 -27.00 -25.20 6.85
CA GLY A 272 -25.81 -24.47 7.29
C GLY A 272 -24.52 -24.87 6.58
N ARG A 273 -24.55 -25.85 5.66
CA ARG A 273 -23.44 -26.20 4.77
C ARG A 273 -23.49 -25.52 3.42
N VAL A 274 -24.62 -24.90 3.09
CA VAL A 274 -24.89 -24.23 1.80
C VAL A 274 -24.90 -22.71 1.94
N ALA A 275 -24.98 -22.19 3.16
CA ALA A 275 -24.84 -20.77 3.48
C ALA A 275 -23.37 -20.46 3.84
#